data_5ba390621dab61f617ed502827f669a1
#
_entry.id   5ba390621dab61f617ed502827f669a1
#
_cell.length_a   1.000
_cell.length_b   1.000
_cell.length_c   1.000
_cell.angle_alpha   90.00
_cell.angle_beta   90.00
_cell.angle_gamma   90.00
#
_symmetry.space_group_name_H-M   'P 1'
#
loop_
_entity.id
_entity.type
_entity.pdbx_description
1 polymer ?
#
loop_
_entity_poly.entity_id
_entity_poly.type
_entity_poly.pdbx_seq_one_letter_code
_entity_poly.pdbx_strand_id
1 'polypeptide(L)'
;MFLKFTIHTMPFDIEDEFFISFLQAAQKHGLRYMLIGGVAVNFHGVNRSTQDMDIWLAPTNKNRDVFYRLLLDLSYTVDEIGAIKTEDFTAIFKCTIGELPDTIDCLTIVHPNISFDEAEKVLIKHDIGDGLILNVVNFDFLRNMKILTHREKDWYDVARLDEFKKKKK
;
A
#
# COMPACT_ATOMS: atom_id res chain seq x y z
N MET A 1 -17.66 7.84 -4.77
CA MET A 1 -17.21 8.73 -5.86
C MET A 1 -15.85 8.21 -6.34
N PHE A 2 -15.79 7.72 -7.56
CA PHE A 2 -14.52 7.25 -8.15
C PHE A 2 -13.81 8.46 -8.77
N LEU A 3 -12.65 8.80 -8.27
CA LEU A 3 -11.78 9.80 -8.90
C LEU A 3 -11.01 9.11 -10.04
N LYS A 4 -11.28 9.52 -11.28
CA LYS A 4 -10.41 9.15 -12.40
C LYS A 4 -9.13 9.98 -12.31
N PHE A 5 -8.01 9.34 -11.97
CA PHE A 5 -6.69 9.95 -12.08
C PHE A 5 -6.13 9.70 -13.47
N THR A 6 -5.57 10.74 -14.07
CA THR A 6 -4.77 10.58 -15.29
C THR A 6 -3.39 10.08 -14.85
N ILE A 7 -3.14 8.79 -15.01
CA ILE A 7 -1.96 8.06 -14.52
C ILE A 7 -0.65 8.62 -15.10
N HIS A 8 -0.72 9.29 -16.26
CA HIS A 8 0.44 9.77 -17.06
C HIS A 8 1.36 10.83 -16.39
N THR A 9 1.09 11.27 -15.16
CA THR A 9 1.89 12.30 -14.48
C THR A 9 2.54 11.82 -13.18
N MET A 10 2.44 10.54 -12.84
CA MET A 10 3.05 9.99 -11.63
C MET A 10 4.51 9.60 -11.88
N PRO A 11 5.43 9.95 -10.95
CA PRO A 11 6.83 9.53 -11.04
C PRO A 11 7.05 8.04 -10.71
N PHE A 12 5.99 7.34 -10.29
CA PHE A 12 5.94 5.90 -10.03
C PHE A 12 5.11 5.24 -11.14
N ASP A 13 5.66 4.22 -11.77
CA ASP A 13 4.96 3.46 -12.81
C ASP A 13 4.02 2.42 -12.20
N ILE A 14 2.77 2.82 -11.97
CA ILE A 14 1.73 1.91 -11.50
C ILE A 14 1.28 0.92 -12.58
N GLU A 15 1.60 1.17 -13.85
CA GLU A 15 1.28 0.29 -14.98
C GLU A 15 2.32 -0.83 -15.16
N ASP A 16 3.37 -0.85 -14.33
CA ASP A 16 4.32 -1.96 -14.30
C ASP A 16 3.61 -3.30 -14.11
N GLU A 17 4.01 -4.29 -14.91
CA GLU A 17 3.34 -5.59 -15.00
C GLU A 17 3.32 -6.33 -13.63
N PHE A 18 4.38 -6.20 -12.84
CA PHE A 18 4.46 -6.83 -11.53
C PHE A 18 3.46 -6.22 -10.54
N PHE A 19 3.37 -4.88 -10.48
CA PHE A 19 2.42 -4.19 -9.61
C PHE A 19 0.98 -4.46 -10.02
N ILE A 20 0.68 -4.44 -11.32
CA ILE A 20 -0.66 -4.79 -11.84
C ILE A 20 -1.02 -6.22 -11.49
N SER A 21 -0.10 -7.19 -11.70
CA SER A 21 -0.34 -8.60 -11.36
C SER A 21 -0.62 -8.79 -9.86
N PHE A 22 0.13 -8.09 -9.00
CA PHE A 22 -0.12 -8.11 -7.55
C PHE A 22 -1.52 -7.57 -7.22
N LEU A 23 -1.91 -6.44 -7.78
CA LEU A 23 -3.21 -5.82 -7.50
C LEU A 23 -4.38 -6.67 -8.01
N GLN A 24 -4.23 -7.29 -9.19
CA GLN A 24 -5.22 -8.23 -9.72
C GLN A 24 -5.37 -9.46 -8.82
N ALA A 25 -4.27 -10.05 -8.39
CA ALA A 25 -4.28 -11.17 -7.45
C ALA A 25 -4.85 -10.76 -6.08
N ALA A 26 -4.55 -9.56 -5.58
CA ALA A 26 -5.10 -9.01 -4.35
C ALA A 26 -6.63 -8.88 -4.43
N GLN A 27 -7.14 -8.34 -5.54
CA GLN A 27 -8.58 -8.22 -5.78
C GLN A 27 -9.25 -9.61 -5.92
N LYS A 28 -8.65 -10.52 -6.69
CA LYS A 28 -9.14 -11.89 -6.90
C LYS A 28 -9.28 -12.68 -5.59
N HIS A 29 -8.28 -12.59 -4.72
CA HIS A 29 -8.25 -13.34 -3.46
C HIS A 29 -8.94 -12.61 -2.30
N GLY A 30 -9.37 -11.38 -2.49
CA GLY A 30 -9.98 -10.57 -1.42
C GLY A 30 -8.98 -10.17 -0.33
N LEU A 31 -7.73 -9.87 -0.70
CA LEU A 31 -6.73 -9.39 0.24
C LEU A 31 -7.18 -8.05 0.84
N ARG A 32 -7.19 -7.96 2.16
CA ARG A 32 -7.42 -6.70 2.87
C ARG A 32 -6.09 -5.95 3.00
N TYR A 33 -5.98 -4.85 2.26
CA TYR A 33 -4.75 -4.04 2.23
C TYR A 33 -5.06 -2.58 1.97
N MET A 34 -4.10 -1.72 2.28
CA MET A 34 -4.07 -0.32 1.84
C MET A 34 -2.68 0.03 1.33
N LEU A 35 -2.63 0.78 0.24
CA LEU A 35 -1.43 1.45 -0.23
C LEU A 35 -1.09 2.58 0.73
N ILE A 36 0.15 2.63 1.17
CA ILE A 36 0.71 3.65 2.06
C ILE A 36 1.99 4.24 1.46
N GLY A 37 2.83 4.88 2.24
CA GLY A 37 4.18 5.29 1.82
C GLY A 37 4.22 6.37 0.74
N GLY A 38 5.24 6.28 -0.11
CA GLY A 38 5.53 7.30 -1.14
C GLY A 38 4.53 7.32 -2.27
N VAL A 39 4.09 6.17 -2.74
CA VAL A 39 3.08 6.07 -3.81
C VAL A 39 1.74 6.64 -3.35
N ALA A 40 1.33 6.39 -2.09
CA ALA A 40 0.13 7.00 -1.52
C ALA A 40 0.22 8.53 -1.47
N VAL A 41 1.40 9.12 -1.20
CA VAL A 41 1.63 10.57 -1.27
C VAL A 41 1.37 11.09 -2.69
N ASN A 42 1.80 10.35 -3.72
CA ASN A 42 1.53 10.70 -5.12
C ASN A 42 0.03 10.68 -5.42
N PHE A 43 -0.69 9.64 -4.97
CA PHE A 43 -2.15 9.57 -5.12
C PHE A 43 -2.90 10.72 -4.44
N HIS A 44 -2.34 11.30 -3.39
CA HIS A 44 -2.89 12.50 -2.75
C HIS A 44 -2.51 13.81 -3.46
N GLY A 45 -1.82 13.73 -4.60
CA GLY A 45 -1.53 14.85 -5.48
C GLY A 45 -0.18 15.54 -5.23
N VAL A 46 0.67 14.97 -4.41
CA VAL A 46 2.05 15.46 -4.17
C VAL A 46 3.01 14.66 -5.05
N ASN A 47 3.64 15.33 -6.01
CA ASN A 47 4.62 14.71 -6.88
C ASN A 47 5.90 14.38 -6.08
N ARG A 48 6.17 13.09 -5.86
CA ARG A 48 7.30 12.54 -5.13
C ARG A 48 7.91 11.37 -5.87
N SER A 49 9.24 11.38 -6.05
CA SER A 49 9.96 10.21 -6.56
C SER A 49 9.94 9.08 -5.52
N THR A 50 9.53 7.90 -5.93
CA THR A 50 9.55 6.66 -5.14
C THR A 50 9.69 5.49 -6.10
N GLN A 51 10.35 4.42 -5.66
CA GLN A 51 10.58 3.22 -6.47
C GLN A 51 9.76 2.04 -5.92
N ASP A 52 9.48 2.04 -4.62
CA ASP A 52 8.86 0.91 -3.94
C ASP A 52 7.37 1.19 -3.68
N MET A 53 6.56 0.16 -3.80
CA MET A 53 5.18 0.17 -3.34
C MET A 53 5.11 -0.31 -1.90
N ASP A 54 4.59 0.51 -1.00
CA ASP A 54 4.39 0.14 0.41
C ASP A 54 2.94 -0.29 0.63
N ILE A 55 2.73 -1.52 1.10
CA ILE A 55 1.42 -2.12 1.35
C ILE A 55 1.23 -2.42 2.84
N TRP A 56 0.18 -1.86 3.42
CA TRP A 56 -0.26 -2.19 4.76
C TRP A 56 -1.32 -3.30 4.70
N LEU A 57 -0.98 -4.48 5.23
CA LEU A 57 -1.84 -5.66 5.29
C LEU A 57 -2.70 -5.64 6.55
N ALA A 58 -3.97 -6.07 6.45
CA ALA A 58 -4.79 -6.25 7.64
C ALA A 58 -4.14 -7.24 8.61
N PRO A 59 -3.96 -6.85 9.90
CA PRO A 59 -3.20 -7.63 10.87
C PRO A 59 -4.05 -8.79 11.44
N THR A 60 -4.36 -9.76 10.57
CA THR A 60 -5.11 -10.97 10.95
C THR A 60 -4.54 -12.21 10.28
N ASN A 61 -4.53 -13.34 10.99
CA ASN A 61 -4.05 -14.61 10.42
C ASN A 61 -4.92 -15.10 9.25
N LYS A 62 -6.20 -14.73 9.22
CA LYS A 62 -7.05 -14.96 8.05
C LYS A 62 -6.50 -14.24 6.80
N ASN A 63 -6.06 -12.99 6.95
CA ASN A 63 -5.46 -12.20 5.86
C ASN A 63 -4.08 -12.74 5.47
N ARG A 64 -3.30 -13.30 6.42
CA ARG A 64 -2.07 -14.06 6.13
C ARG A 64 -2.34 -15.21 5.16
N ASP A 65 -3.38 -15.98 5.42
CA ASP A 65 -3.72 -17.14 4.59
C ASP A 65 -4.19 -16.71 3.18
N VAL A 66 -4.85 -15.56 3.07
CA VAL A 66 -5.16 -14.91 1.78
C VAL A 66 -3.89 -14.48 1.08
N PHE A 67 -2.99 -13.80 1.77
CA PHE A 67 -1.71 -13.32 1.23
C PHE A 67 -0.83 -14.48 0.74
N TYR A 68 -0.77 -15.58 1.50
CA TYR A 68 -0.05 -16.78 1.09
C TYR A 68 -0.59 -17.36 -0.23
N ARG A 69 -1.92 -17.49 -0.38
CA ARG A 69 -2.53 -17.98 -1.63
C ARG A 69 -2.30 -17.03 -2.81
N LEU A 70 -2.32 -15.74 -2.55
CA LEU A 70 -1.99 -14.72 -3.55
C LEU A 70 -0.56 -14.90 -4.07
N LEU A 71 0.41 -15.12 -3.20
CA LEU A 71 1.81 -15.32 -3.62
C LEU A 71 1.98 -16.59 -4.45
N LEU A 72 1.29 -17.69 -4.13
CA LEU A 72 1.26 -18.88 -4.99
C LEU A 72 0.70 -18.56 -6.38
N ASP A 73 -0.34 -17.73 -6.46
CA ASP A 73 -0.94 -17.29 -7.73
C ASP A 73 0.03 -16.42 -8.57
N LEU A 74 0.92 -15.70 -7.89
CA LEU A 74 2.03 -14.95 -8.50
C LEU A 74 3.26 -15.81 -8.81
N SER A 75 3.11 -17.14 -8.79
CA SER A 75 4.16 -18.11 -9.12
C SER A 75 5.30 -18.24 -8.11
N TYR A 76 5.15 -17.70 -6.89
CA TYR A 76 6.09 -18.06 -5.81
C TYR A 76 5.91 -19.53 -5.41
N THR A 77 7.01 -20.23 -5.17
CA THR A 77 6.98 -21.63 -4.76
C THR A 77 6.73 -21.78 -3.25
N VAL A 78 6.27 -22.97 -2.86
CA VAL A 78 6.08 -23.29 -1.42
C VAL A 78 7.38 -23.17 -0.64
N ASP A 79 8.53 -23.48 -1.26
CA ASP A 79 9.84 -23.38 -0.62
C ASP A 79 10.24 -21.93 -0.34
N GLU A 80 9.88 -21.00 -1.25
CA GLU A 80 10.19 -19.57 -1.09
C GLU A 80 9.34 -18.90 -0.01
N ILE A 81 8.05 -19.25 0.07
CA ILE A 81 7.10 -18.53 0.91
C ILE A 81 6.54 -19.35 2.07
N GLY A 82 7.01 -20.59 2.27
CA GLY A 82 6.48 -21.52 3.27
C GLY A 82 6.49 -20.97 4.70
N ALA A 83 7.48 -20.16 5.05
CA ALA A 83 7.57 -19.50 6.35
C ALA A 83 6.36 -18.59 6.64
N ILE A 84 5.76 -17.98 5.63
CA ILE A 84 4.61 -17.08 5.80
C ILE A 84 3.41 -17.78 6.45
N LYS A 85 3.25 -19.09 6.22
CA LYS A 85 2.16 -19.87 6.83
C LYS A 85 2.16 -19.87 8.36
N THR A 86 3.33 -19.73 8.97
CA THR A 86 3.52 -19.80 10.43
C THR A 86 3.68 -18.42 11.07
N GLU A 87 3.77 -17.36 10.25
CA GLU A 87 3.87 -16.00 10.75
C GLU A 87 2.58 -15.56 11.44
N ASP A 88 2.72 -14.81 12.51
CA ASP A 88 1.58 -14.20 13.20
C ASP A 88 1.33 -12.78 12.68
N PHE A 89 0.34 -12.63 11.79
CA PHE A 89 -0.02 -11.31 11.25
C PHE A 89 -0.69 -10.39 12.28
N THR A 90 -1.10 -10.90 13.44
CA THR A 90 -1.58 -10.03 14.53
C THR A 90 -0.43 -9.31 15.24
N ALA A 91 0.80 -9.75 15.02
CA ALA A 91 2.03 -9.11 15.46
C ALA A 91 2.70 -8.32 14.33
N ILE A 92 3.88 -7.76 14.60
CA ILE A 92 4.68 -7.07 13.59
C ILE A 92 5.22 -8.10 12.58
N PHE A 93 4.73 -8.03 11.37
CA PHE A 93 5.24 -8.77 10.23
C PHE A 93 5.71 -7.79 9.17
N LYS A 94 6.83 -8.09 8.51
CA LYS A 94 7.32 -7.35 7.36
C LYS A 94 7.98 -8.31 6.37
N CYS A 95 7.69 -8.14 5.09
CA CYS A 95 8.43 -8.78 3.99
C CYS A 95 8.48 -7.86 2.77
N THR A 96 9.44 -8.14 1.90
CA THR A 96 9.52 -7.53 0.57
C THR A 96 9.28 -8.63 -0.46
N ILE A 97 8.46 -8.38 -1.47
CA ILE A 97 8.23 -9.27 -2.61
C ILE A 97 8.62 -8.55 -3.91
N GLY A 98 8.92 -9.34 -4.95
CA GLY A 98 9.45 -8.83 -6.22
C GLY A 98 10.98 -8.77 -6.22
N GLU A 99 11.53 -8.28 -7.33
CA GLU A 99 12.96 -8.09 -7.55
C GLU A 99 13.23 -6.65 -7.93
N LEU A 100 14.42 -6.15 -7.56
CA LEU A 100 14.81 -4.78 -7.91
C LEU A 100 14.80 -4.60 -9.44
N PRO A 101 14.27 -3.47 -9.95
CA PRO A 101 13.83 -2.28 -9.19
C PRO A 101 12.39 -2.36 -8.66
N ASP A 102 11.60 -3.36 -9.05
CA ASP A 102 10.15 -3.43 -8.84
C ASP A 102 9.85 -4.28 -7.60
N THR A 103 9.73 -3.62 -6.44
CA THR A 103 9.50 -4.28 -5.16
C THR A 103 8.26 -3.76 -4.45
N ILE A 104 7.63 -4.65 -3.68
CA ILE A 104 6.50 -4.33 -2.81
C ILE A 104 6.89 -4.64 -1.37
N ASP A 105 6.94 -3.62 -0.54
CA ASP A 105 7.13 -3.72 0.90
C ASP A 105 5.78 -3.94 1.60
N CYS A 106 5.61 -5.10 2.21
CA CYS A 106 4.40 -5.49 2.91
C CYS A 106 4.63 -5.48 4.43
N LEU A 107 3.71 -4.87 5.18
CA LEU A 107 3.78 -4.85 6.65
C LEU A 107 2.38 -4.89 7.28
N THR A 108 2.27 -5.44 8.50
CA THR A 108 0.99 -5.55 9.23
C THR A 108 0.75 -4.42 10.23
N ILE A 109 1.80 -3.87 10.82
CA ILE A 109 1.69 -2.81 11.83
C ILE A 109 2.58 -1.63 11.42
N VAL A 110 1.96 -0.51 11.13
CA VAL A 110 2.65 0.75 10.79
C VAL A 110 3.13 1.47 12.05
N HIS A 111 2.25 1.56 13.04
CA HIS A 111 2.53 2.16 14.34
C HIS A 111 1.53 1.62 15.37
N PRO A 112 1.92 1.37 16.63
CA PRO A 112 1.03 0.80 17.65
C PRO A 112 -0.27 1.58 17.90
N ASN A 113 -0.24 2.89 17.68
CA ASN A 113 -1.38 3.79 17.91
C ASN A 113 -2.23 4.03 16.65
N ILE A 114 -2.00 3.28 15.56
CA ILE A 114 -2.76 3.41 14.32
C ILE A 114 -3.44 2.08 14.02
N SER A 115 -4.77 2.08 14.01
CA SER A 115 -5.59 0.91 13.73
C SER A 115 -5.83 0.76 12.23
N PHE A 116 -5.57 -0.45 11.71
CA PHE A 116 -5.91 -0.82 10.33
C PHE A 116 -7.43 -0.71 10.10
N ASP A 117 -8.24 -1.25 11.00
CA ASP A 117 -9.69 -1.29 10.85
C ASP A 117 -10.32 0.11 10.85
N GLU A 118 -9.75 1.06 11.61
CA GLU A 118 -10.19 2.45 11.57
C GLU A 118 -9.81 3.13 10.23
N ALA A 119 -8.61 2.89 9.75
CA ALA A 119 -8.16 3.43 8.46
C ALA A 119 -8.97 2.84 7.28
N GLU A 120 -9.29 1.54 7.34
CA GLU A 120 -10.05 0.85 6.30
C GLU A 120 -11.47 1.42 6.13
N LYS A 121 -12.12 1.88 7.20
CA LYS A 121 -13.46 2.50 7.14
C LYS A 121 -13.51 3.75 6.25
N VAL A 122 -12.37 4.41 6.09
CA VAL A 122 -12.25 5.70 5.39
C VAL A 122 -11.22 5.66 4.25
N LEU A 123 -10.83 4.47 3.83
CA LEU A 123 -9.91 4.30 2.69
C LEU A 123 -10.49 4.91 1.41
N ILE A 124 -9.61 5.30 0.50
CA ILE A 124 -9.97 5.81 -0.81
C ILE A 124 -9.79 4.72 -1.84
N LYS A 125 -10.79 4.51 -2.68
CA LYS A 125 -10.74 3.56 -3.80
C LYS A 125 -10.51 4.30 -5.09
N HIS A 126 -9.44 3.94 -5.79
CA HIS A 126 -9.15 4.44 -7.13
C HIS A 126 -9.37 3.33 -8.14
N ASP A 127 -10.17 3.60 -9.17
CA ASP A 127 -10.23 2.75 -10.36
C ASP A 127 -9.03 3.12 -11.25
N ILE A 128 -8.11 2.17 -11.41
CA ILE A 128 -6.90 2.34 -12.22
C ILE A 128 -7.04 1.74 -13.63
N GLY A 129 -8.25 1.35 -14.00
CA GLY A 129 -8.61 0.82 -15.32
C GLY A 129 -9.12 -0.61 -15.25
N ASP A 130 -9.97 -1.00 -16.19
CA ASP A 130 -10.54 -2.34 -16.35
C ASP A 130 -11.22 -2.93 -15.09
N GLY A 131 -11.74 -2.05 -14.21
CA GLY A 131 -12.36 -2.44 -12.94
C GLY A 131 -11.37 -2.88 -11.86
N LEU A 132 -10.07 -2.63 -12.05
CA LEU A 132 -9.06 -2.88 -11.05
C LEU A 132 -9.05 -1.74 -10.02
N ILE A 133 -9.34 -2.07 -8.78
CA ILE A 133 -9.48 -1.10 -7.68
C ILE A 133 -8.23 -1.12 -6.80
N LEU A 134 -7.59 0.03 -6.70
CA LEU A 134 -6.50 0.30 -5.77
C LEU A 134 -7.06 0.91 -4.48
N ASN A 135 -6.79 0.27 -3.34
CA ASN A 135 -7.15 0.78 -2.03
C ASN A 135 -6.02 1.64 -1.48
N VAL A 136 -6.29 2.92 -1.26
CA VAL A 136 -5.28 3.88 -0.77
C VAL A 136 -5.69 4.40 0.61
N VAL A 137 -4.75 4.47 1.54
CA VAL A 137 -4.99 5.10 2.84
C VAL A 137 -5.44 6.55 2.65
N ASN A 138 -6.40 7.01 3.44
CA ASN A 138 -6.86 8.39 3.31
C ASN A 138 -5.79 9.41 3.74
N PHE A 139 -5.99 10.66 3.34
CA PHE A 139 -5.04 11.75 3.57
C PHE A 139 -4.66 11.92 5.04
N ASP A 140 -5.65 11.94 5.93
CA ASP A 140 -5.40 12.27 7.35
C ASP A 140 -4.68 11.10 8.07
N PHE A 141 -5.00 9.85 7.74
CA PHE A 141 -4.25 8.68 8.21
C PHE A 141 -2.82 8.67 7.67
N LEU A 142 -2.62 8.90 6.36
CA LEU A 142 -1.28 8.94 5.76
C LEU A 142 -0.40 10.00 6.43
N ARG A 143 -0.95 11.20 6.60
CA ARG A 143 -0.26 12.30 7.29
C ARG A 143 0.12 11.93 8.72
N ASN A 144 -0.81 11.35 9.48
CA ASN A 144 -0.58 10.92 10.85
C ASN A 144 0.50 9.83 10.95
N MET A 145 0.45 8.82 10.06
CA MET A 145 1.50 7.80 9.95
C MET A 145 2.89 8.42 9.81
N LYS A 146 3.02 9.39 8.89
CA LYS A 146 4.30 10.06 8.62
C LYS A 146 4.80 10.92 9.78
N ILE A 147 3.90 11.55 10.53
CA ILE A 147 4.25 12.28 11.76
C ILE A 147 4.79 11.30 12.82
N LEU A 148 4.14 10.17 13.01
CA LEU A 148 4.48 9.21 14.06
C LEU A 148 5.76 8.41 13.78
N THR A 149 6.16 8.28 12.52
CA THR A 149 7.41 7.58 12.18
C THR A 149 8.67 8.39 12.47
N HIS A 150 8.56 9.71 12.64
CA HIS A 150 9.67 10.63 12.96
C HIS A 150 10.90 10.55 12.04
N ARG A 151 10.77 10.03 10.81
CA ARG A 151 11.86 10.00 9.84
C ARG A 151 11.98 11.35 9.14
N GLU A 152 13.19 11.80 8.84
CA GLU A 152 13.45 13.09 8.18
C GLU A 152 12.69 13.22 6.85
N LYS A 153 12.73 12.17 6.02
CA LYS A 153 11.99 12.13 4.74
C LYS A 153 10.48 12.28 4.90
N ASP A 154 9.91 11.81 6.01
CA ASP A 154 8.48 11.89 6.28
C ASP A 154 8.03 13.30 6.63
N TRP A 155 8.90 14.12 7.25
CA TRP A 155 8.61 15.53 7.50
C TRP A 155 8.49 16.35 6.21
N TYR A 156 9.30 16.05 5.19
CA TYR A 156 9.14 16.66 3.88
C TYR A 156 7.80 16.28 3.24
N ASP A 157 7.41 15.02 3.34
CA ASP A 157 6.12 14.57 2.82
C ASP A 157 4.96 15.26 3.54
N VAL A 158 5.00 15.38 4.87
CA VAL A 158 3.97 16.09 5.67
C VAL A 158 3.86 17.54 5.24
N ALA A 159 4.98 18.25 5.11
CA ALA A 159 4.98 19.64 4.70
C ALA A 159 4.33 19.84 3.31
N ARG A 160 4.65 18.97 2.35
CA ARG A 160 4.10 19.03 0.99
C ARG A 160 2.61 18.64 0.94
N LEU A 161 2.20 17.65 1.72
CA LEU A 161 0.80 17.27 1.87
C LEU A 161 -0.01 18.45 2.44
N ASP A 162 0.49 19.12 3.47
CA ASP A 162 -0.17 20.26 4.10
C ASP A 162 -0.27 21.46 3.14
N GLU A 163 0.78 21.73 2.37
CA GLU A 163 0.76 22.78 1.35
C GLU A 163 -0.27 22.48 0.25
N PHE A 164 -0.33 21.23 -0.22
CA PHE A 164 -1.28 20.80 -1.24
C PHE A 164 -2.74 20.94 -0.75
N LYS A 165 -3.01 20.57 0.50
CA LYS A 165 -4.36 20.70 1.10
C LYS A 165 -4.78 22.17 1.22
N LYS A 166 -3.82 23.10 1.49
CA LYS A 166 -4.10 24.54 1.55
C LYS A 166 -4.47 25.14 0.19
N LYS A 167 -3.84 24.65 -0.89
CA LYS A 167 -4.09 25.13 -2.26
C LYS A 167 -5.43 24.68 -2.84
N LYS A 168 -6.06 23.63 -2.25
CA LYS A 168 -7.39 23.10 -2.67
C LYS A 168 -8.57 23.72 -1.93
N LYS A 169 -8.32 24.55 -0.92
CA LYS A 169 -9.35 25.33 -0.20
C LYS A 169 -9.49 26.71 -0.82
#